data_5e861098c7e23a5128903338d8fc5495
#
_entry.id   5e861098c7e23a5128903338d8fc5495
#
_cell.length_a   1.000
_cell.length_b   1.000
_cell.length_c   1.000
_cell.angle_alpha   90.00
_cell.angle_beta   90.00
_cell.angle_gamma   90.00
#
_symmetry.space_group_name_H-M   'P 1'
#
loop_
_entity.id
_entity.type
_entity.pdbx_description
1 polymer ?
#
loop_
_entity_poly.entity_id
_entity_poly.type
_entity_poly.pdbx_seq_one_letter_code
_entity_poly.pdbx_strand_id
1 'polypeptide(L)'
;MKNDCNIRNGICVFPDGERSADLEIRNGRIVGIYEPGQELPSCEQEINAKDCLIFPGMIDTHVHIRGGELDYREDFYTGSQAAAGSGVTT
;
A
#
# COMPACT_ATOMS: atom_id res chain seq x y z
N MET A 1 -1.59 11.11 -18.89
CA MET A 1 -1.73 11.46 -17.48
C MET A 1 -0.66 10.77 -16.66
N LYS A 2 0.00 11.49 -15.77
CA LYS A 2 1.11 10.95 -15.00
C LYS A 2 0.59 10.21 -13.76
N ASN A 3 1.14 9.03 -13.48
CA ASN A 3 0.81 8.29 -12.28
C ASN A 3 1.54 8.84 -11.06
N ASP A 4 0.96 8.62 -9.88
CA ASP A 4 1.63 8.94 -8.62
C ASP A 4 2.77 7.94 -8.39
N CYS A 5 2.48 6.66 -8.65
CA CYS A 5 3.42 5.59 -8.38
C CYS A 5 3.17 4.40 -9.32
N ASN A 6 4.25 3.79 -9.77
CA ASN A 6 4.19 2.47 -10.40
C ASN A 6 4.97 1.50 -9.49
N ILE A 7 4.42 0.34 -9.23
CA ILE A 7 5.07 -0.70 -8.43
C ILE A 7 5.43 -1.84 -9.36
N ARG A 8 6.72 -2.18 -9.40
CA ARG A 8 7.25 -3.14 -10.36
C ARG A 8 7.93 -4.33 -9.68
N ASN A 9 7.95 -5.44 -10.38
CA ASN A 9 8.76 -6.62 -10.06
C ASN A 9 8.31 -7.41 -8.83
N GLY A 10 7.18 -7.09 -8.24
CA GLY A 10 6.67 -7.79 -7.07
C GLY A 10 5.77 -8.96 -7.41
N ILE A 11 5.44 -9.74 -6.40
CA ILE A 11 4.46 -10.80 -6.48
C ILE A 11 3.20 -10.29 -5.78
N CYS A 12 2.13 -10.09 -6.54
CA CYS A 12 0.87 -9.61 -6.00
C CYS A 12 0.04 -10.77 -5.46
N VAL A 13 -0.53 -10.57 -4.28
CA VAL A 13 -1.39 -11.56 -3.64
C VAL A 13 -2.85 -11.16 -3.88
N PHE A 14 -3.54 -11.99 -4.66
CA PHE A 14 -4.94 -11.83 -5.01
C PHE A 14 -5.78 -12.87 -4.25
N PRO A 15 -7.11 -12.70 -4.18
CA PRO A 15 -7.95 -13.69 -3.53
C PRO A 15 -7.83 -15.12 -4.09
N ASP A 16 -7.50 -15.24 -5.38
CA ASP A 16 -7.36 -16.54 -6.06
C ASP A 16 -5.91 -17.03 -6.13
N GLY A 17 -4.96 -16.34 -5.55
CA GLY A 17 -3.56 -16.76 -5.51
C GLY A 17 -2.57 -15.66 -5.78
N GLU A 18 -1.31 -16.05 -5.89
CA GLU A 18 -0.19 -15.14 -6.10
C GLU A 18 0.23 -15.14 -7.57
N ARG A 19 0.59 -13.97 -8.10
CA ARG A 19 1.24 -13.88 -9.39
C ARG A 19 2.06 -12.61 -9.52
N SER A 20 3.10 -12.67 -10.33
CA SER A 20 3.89 -11.49 -10.67
C SER A 20 3.04 -10.51 -11.46
N ALA A 21 3.06 -9.25 -11.07
CA ALA A 21 2.33 -8.20 -11.76
C ALA A 21 2.94 -6.85 -11.42
N ASP A 22 2.78 -5.91 -12.35
CA ASP A 22 3.14 -4.51 -12.12
C ASP A 22 1.85 -3.71 -11.90
N LEU A 23 1.91 -2.76 -10.98
CA LEU A 23 0.75 -1.97 -10.58
C LEU A 23 0.92 -0.51 -10.93
N GLU A 24 -0.16 0.08 -11.40
CA GLU A 24 -0.27 1.48 -11.73
C GLU A 24 -1.17 2.17 -10.72
N ILE A 25 -0.65 3.20 -10.03
CA ILE A 25 -1.38 3.89 -8.96
C ILE A 25 -1.51 5.36 -9.32
N ARG A 26 -2.74 5.86 -9.25
CA ARG A 26 -3.08 7.24 -9.53
C ARG A 26 -4.22 7.71 -8.62
N ASN A 27 -4.03 8.87 -8.00
CA ASN A 27 -5.01 9.45 -7.07
C ASN A 27 -5.38 8.48 -5.94
N GLY A 28 -4.39 7.76 -5.39
CA GLY A 28 -4.60 6.84 -4.30
C GLY A 28 -5.33 5.54 -4.65
N ARG A 29 -5.47 5.24 -5.94
CA ARG A 29 -6.18 4.05 -6.42
C ARG A 29 -5.33 3.25 -7.37
N ILE A 30 -5.51 1.94 -7.36
CA ILE A 30 -4.93 1.05 -8.36
C ILE A 30 -5.76 1.20 -9.63
N VAL A 31 -5.17 1.75 -10.68
CA VAL A 31 -5.85 1.99 -11.96
C VAL A 31 -5.46 0.99 -13.03
N GLY A 32 -4.45 0.17 -12.79
CA GLY A 32 -4.04 -0.87 -13.72
C GLY A 32 -3.23 -1.97 -13.06
N ILE A 33 -3.38 -3.19 -13.57
CA ILE A 33 -2.62 -4.36 -13.19
C ILE A 33 -2.13 -4.99 -14.49
N TYR A 34 -0.81 -5.13 -14.62
CA TYR A 34 -0.18 -5.50 -15.88
C TYR A 34 0.75 -6.69 -15.71
N GLU A 35 0.97 -7.41 -16.80
CA GLU A 35 2.03 -8.40 -16.85
C GLU A 35 3.38 -7.73 -16.60
N PRO A 36 4.33 -8.42 -15.94
CA PRO A 36 5.64 -7.84 -15.68
C PRO A 36 6.35 -7.37 -16.96
N GLY A 37 6.97 -6.21 -16.86
CA GLY A 37 7.77 -5.66 -17.97
C GLY A 37 7.01 -4.91 -19.03
N GLN A 38 5.69 -4.77 -18.91
CA GLN A 38 4.94 -3.92 -19.83
C GLN A 38 5.28 -2.45 -19.61
N GLU A 39 5.16 -1.67 -20.67
CA GLU A 39 5.35 -0.24 -20.58
C GLU A 39 4.16 0.39 -19.86
N LEU A 40 4.44 1.18 -18.84
CA LEU A 40 3.45 1.91 -18.07
C LEU A 40 3.58 3.41 -18.30
N PRO A 41 2.52 4.19 -18.07
CA PRO A 41 2.63 5.64 -18.07
C PRO A 41 3.71 6.12 -17.10
N SER A 42 4.26 7.30 -17.33
CA SER A 42 5.24 7.90 -16.44
C SER A 42 4.66 8.08 -15.04
N CYS A 43 5.52 8.07 -14.03
CA CYS A 43 5.11 8.20 -12.64
C CYS A 43 6.06 9.14 -11.91
N GLU A 44 5.60 9.67 -10.78
CA GLU A 44 6.44 10.49 -9.92
C GLU A 44 7.41 9.64 -9.12
N GLN A 45 6.96 8.44 -8.73
CA GLN A 45 7.77 7.50 -7.96
C GLN A 45 7.60 6.10 -8.53
N GLU A 46 8.72 5.41 -8.74
CA GLU A 46 8.70 4.00 -9.09
C GLU A 46 9.23 3.19 -7.91
N ILE A 47 8.48 2.18 -7.50
CA ILE A 47 8.86 1.28 -6.42
C ILE A 47 9.27 -0.05 -7.05
N ASN A 48 10.50 -0.47 -6.78
CA ASN A 48 10.97 -1.80 -7.15
C ASN A 48 10.67 -2.75 -6.00
N ALA A 49 9.69 -3.61 -6.20
CA ALA A 49 9.24 -4.59 -5.21
C ALA A 49 9.85 -5.97 -5.43
N LYS A 50 11.03 -6.03 -6.03
CA LYS A 50 11.73 -7.30 -6.23
C LYS A 50 11.87 -8.07 -4.92
N ASP A 51 11.57 -9.37 -4.96
CA ASP A 51 11.60 -10.27 -3.79
C ASP A 51 10.58 -9.90 -2.70
N CYS A 52 9.59 -9.10 -3.02
CA CYS A 52 8.52 -8.72 -2.10
C CYS A 52 7.18 -9.31 -2.53
N LEU A 53 6.36 -9.62 -1.54
CA LEU A 53 4.94 -9.87 -1.74
C LEU A 53 4.20 -8.53 -1.61
N ILE A 54 3.26 -8.30 -2.49
CA ILE A 54 2.46 -7.08 -2.49
C ILE A 54 1.04 -7.45 -2.06
N PHE A 55 0.63 -6.91 -0.93
CA PHE A 55 -0.72 -7.08 -0.38
C PHE A 55 -1.49 -5.77 -0.44
N PRO A 56 -2.82 -5.82 -0.52
CA PRO A 56 -3.62 -4.66 -0.16
C PRO A 56 -3.33 -4.26 1.29
N GLY A 57 -3.44 -2.98 1.61
CA GLY A 57 -3.33 -2.54 3.00
C GLY A 57 -4.38 -3.24 3.86
N MET A 58 -4.00 -3.64 5.07
CA MET A 58 -4.90 -4.31 5.99
C MET A 58 -5.98 -3.36 6.49
N ILE A 59 -7.16 -3.90 6.68
CA ILE A 59 -8.31 -3.19 7.24
C ILE A 59 -8.53 -3.68 8.67
N ASP A 60 -8.47 -2.75 9.62
CA ASP A 60 -8.77 -3.05 11.01
C ASP A 60 -10.17 -2.54 11.32
N THR A 61 -11.11 -3.47 11.55
CA THR A 61 -12.51 -3.13 11.76
C THR A 61 -12.84 -2.69 13.18
N HIS A 62 -11.89 -2.83 14.10
CA HIS A 62 -12.11 -2.45 15.49
C HIS A 62 -10.77 -2.18 16.16
N VAL A 63 -10.44 -0.92 16.33
CA VAL A 63 -9.18 -0.51 16.95
C VAL A 63 -9.43 0.65 17.90
N HIS A 64 -8.69 0.67 19.01
CA HIS A 64 -8.70 1.76 19.97
C HIS A 64 -7.36 2.47 19.97
N ILE A 65 -7.36 3.72 19.53
CA ILE A 65 -6.19 4.59 19.62
C ILE A 65 -6.38 5.48 20.84
N ARG A 66 -5.44 5.43 21.76
CA ARG A 66 -5.49 6.24 22.99
C ARG A 66 -5.26 7.70 22.61
N GLY A 67 -6.19 8.55 23.02
CA GLY A 67 -6.13 9.98 22.76
C GLY A 67 -6.86 10.73 23.87
N GLY A 68 -6.97 12.04 23.76
CA GLY A 68 -7.61 12.85 24.77
C GLY A 68 -6.94 12.69 26.12
N GLU A 69 -7.65 12.18 27.12
CA GLU A 69 -7.12 11.98 28.48
C GLU A 69 -6.00 10.95 28.54
N LEU A 70 -5.87 10.09 27.51
CA LEU A 70 -4.87 9.04 27.46
C LEU A 70 -3.73 9.36 26.48
N ASP A 71 -3.55 10.61 26.08
CA ASP A 71 -2.50 11.04 25.17
C ASP A 71 -1.10 10.67 25.67
N TYR A 72 -0.90 10.54 26.97
CA TYR A 72 0.38 10.13 27.53
C TYR A 72 0.76 8.68 27.14
N ARG A 73 -0.19 7.87 26.67
CA ARG A 73 0.07 6.51 26.18
C ARG A 73 0.34 6.51 24.68
N GLU A 74 -0.53 7.15 23.95
CA GLU A 74 -0.40 7.38 22.51
C GLU A 74 -1.43 8.42 22.08
N ASP A 75 -1.19 9.08 20.98
CA ASP A 75 -2.15 9.96 20.34
C ASP A 75 -2.53 9.42 18.95
N PHE A 76 -3.41 10.11 18.25
CA PHE A 76 -3.84 9.68 16.92
C PHE A 76 -2.69 9.67 15.92
N TYR A 77 -1.75 10.61 16.04
CA TYR A 77 -0.60 10.67 15.13
C TYR A 77 0.32 9.45 15.33
N THR A 78 0.74 9.21 16.56
CA THR A 78 1.65 8.09 16.86
C THR A 78 0.98 6.73 16.70
N GLY A 79 -0.30 6.60 17.11
CA GLY A 79 -1.04 5.36 16.95
C GLY A 79 -1.31 5.03 15.49
N SER A 80 -1.73 6.00 14.68
CA SER A 80 -1.94 5.78 13.25
C SER A 80 -0.63 5.54 12.50
N GLN A 81 0.46 6.19 12.92
CA GLN A 81 1.78 5.96 12.34
C GLN A 81 2.25 4.53 12.60
N ALA A 82 2.06 4.02 13.81
CA ALA A 82 2.39 2.64 14.15
C ALA A 82 1.55 1.65 13.34
N ALA A 83 0.25 1.92 13.19
CA ALA A 83 -0.64 1.09 12.39
C ALA A 83 -0.19 1.06 10.92
N ALA A 84 0.06 2.21 10.33
CA ALA A 84 0.52 2.30 8.94
C ALA A 84 1.87 1.60 8.75
N GLY A 85 2.80 1.75 9.69
CA GLY A 85 4.10 1.10 9.63
C GLY A 85 4.01 -0.43 9.68
N SER A 86 2.90 -0.96 10.21
CA SER A 86 2.63 -2.40 10.26
C SER A 86 1.77 -2.89 9.09
N GLY A 87 1.38 -2.01 8.17
CA GLY A 87 0.58 -2.35 7.00
C GLY A 87 -0.92 -2.16 7.16
N VAL A 88 -1.38 -1.58 8.27
CA VAL A 88 -2.80 -1.26 8.48
C VAL A 88 -3.09 0.11 7.90
N THR A 89 -4.01 0.19 6.93
CA THR A 89 -4.31 1.44 6.20
C THR A 89 -5.75 1.90 6.37
N THR A 90 -6.61 1.08 6.93
CA THR A 90 -8.03 1.43 7.09
C THR A 90 -8.58 0.91 8.40
#